data_60bd07c4d591fcc5b92d48b437df1ba9
#
_entry.id   60bd07c4d591fcc5b92d48b437df1ba9
#
_cell.length_a   1.000
_cell.length_b   1.000
_cell.length_c   1.000
_cell.angle_alpha   90.00
_cell.angle_beta   90.00
_cell.angle_gamma   90.00
#
_symmetry.space_group_name_H-M   'P 1'
#
loop_
_entity.id
_entity.type
_entity.pdbx_description
1 polymer ?
#
loop_
_entity_poly.entity_id
_entity_poly.type
_entity_poly.pdbx_seq_one_letter_code
_entity_poly.pdbx_strand_id
1 'polypeptide(L)'
;MLKALGSLFTVVLLLAVAGAVAGYLWFQGKVDQPGPLAEDAVFEVSPGETLIGVAARAEADGIISDDMLLRVHARLNSQETAIKTGEFPVPAGASLAEFLDILVEGDVIQYTITLPEGLTTAQIAERIASDERLTGDMPDPLPGEGTLLPETYSFTSRTSKSDLISRMATAQTRLVEDLWPTRSEGLPLATPEEALILASIVQKESAGQDEYGNVASVFINRLERGMRLETDVSVHYGVNGGEPLFNSRGQRRTLYRSELDRDTPYNTYTREGLPPTPIANAGAGAIRAVLNPPETDYIFFVASGRGGSVFTTNYRDHQRAVEDYRAFERAEIARERAN
;
A
#
# COMPACT_ATOMS: atom_id res chain seq x y z
N MET A 1 -24.64 79.03 1.65
CA MET A 1 -23.88 78.10 2.53
C MET A 1 -24.18 76.61 2.25
N LEU A 2 -25.42 76.13 2.21
CA LEU A 2 -25.72 74.69 1.98
C LEU A 2 -25.14 74.10 0.68
N LYS A 3 -25.18 74.87 -0.44
CA LYS A 3 -24.61 74.39 -1.73
C LYS A 3 -23.08 74.23 -1.68
N ALA A 4 -22.38 75.13 -0.98
CA ALA A 4 -20.92 75.01 -0.82
C ALA A 4 -20.50 73.85 0.10
N LEU A 5 -21.28 73.57 1.16
CA LEU A 5 -21.07 72.42 2.03
C LEU A 5 -21.29 71.07 1.28
N GLY A 6 -22.37 71.05 0.45
CA GLY A 6 -22.63 69.84 -0.38
C GLY A 6 -21.54 69.61 -1.40
N SER A 7 -21.01 70.62 -2.06
CA SER A 7 -19.91 70.52 -3.01
C SER A 7 -18.60 70.03 -2.33
N LEU A 8 -18.30 70.56 -1.12
CA LEU A 8 -17.14 70.15 -0.35
C LEU A 8 -17.23 68.64 0.07
N PHE A 9 -18.43 68.24 0.55
CA PHE A 9 -18.67 66.82 0.90
C PHE A 9 -18.50 65.90 -0.28
N THR A 10 -19.02 66.28 -1.46
CA THR A 10 -18.86 65.49 -2.70
C THR A 10 -17.40 65.36 -3.10
N VAL A 11 -16.62 66.43 -3.02
CA VAL A 11 -15.16 66.35 -3.34
C VAL A 11 -14.40 65.47 -2.34
N VAL A 12 -14.71 65.62 -1.04
CA VAL A 12 -14.08 64.77 -0.01
C VAL A 12 -14.44 63.26 -0.23
N LEU A 13 -15.71 63.00 -0.55
CA LEU A 13 -16.14 61.60 -0.86
C LEU A 13 -15.44 61.03 -2.09
N LEU A 14 -15.33 61.84 -3.16
CA LEU A 14 -14.61 61.40 -4.38
C LEU A 14 -13.12 61.17 -4.12
N LEU A 15 -12.47 61.98 -3.31
CA LEU A 15 -11.08 61.78 -2.91
C LEU A 15 -10.91 60.54 -2.04
N ALA A 16 -11.85 60.27 -1.13
CA ALA A 16 -11.86 59.07 -0.30
C ALA A 16 -12.04 57.81 -1.15
N VAL A 17 -12.96 57.81 -2.12
CA VAL A 17 -13.18 56.72 -3.06
C VAL A 17 -11.94 56.48 -3.95
N ALA A 18 -11.37 57.60 -4.50
CA ALA A 18 -10.15 57.47 -5.30
C ALA A 18 -8.97 56.94 -4.49
N GLY A 19 -8.82 57.36 -3.23
CA GLY A 19 -7.81 56.82 -2.31
C GLY A 19 -8.03 55.35 -1.98
N ALA A 20 -9.29 54.93 -1.76
CA ALA A 20 -9.62 53.53 -1.53
C ALA A 20 -9.34 52.64 -2.75
N VAL A 21 -9.69 53.11 -3.95
CA VAL A 21 -9.39 52.38 -5.22
C VAL A 21 -7.88 52.29 -5.44
N ALA A 22 -7.15 53.39 -5.25
CA ALA A 22 -5.69 53.36 -5.39
C ALA A 22 -5.03 52.42 -4.37
N GLY A 23 -5.49 52.44 -3.12
CA GLY A 23 -5.03 51.54 -2.07
C GLY A 23 -5.31 50.05 -2.40
N TYR A 24 -6.50 49.77 -2.92
CA TYR A 24 -6.88 48.44 -3.35
C TYR A 24 -6.01 47.94 -4.53
N LEU A 25 -5.81 48.80 -5.54
CA LEU A 25 -4.95 48.43 -6.69
C LEU A 25 -3.48 48.21 -6.28
N TRP A 26 -2.98 49.06 -5.36
CA TRP A 26 -1.65 48.85 -4.78
C TRP A 26 -1.57 47.52 -4.02
N PHE A 27 -2.58 47.20 -3.20
CA PHE A 27 -2.68 45.97 -2.44
C PHE A 27 -2.69 44.77 -3.39
N GLN A 28 -3.54 44.74 -4.42
CA GLN A 28 -3.58 43.66 -5.41
C GLN A 28 -2.23 43.51 -6.10
N GLY A 29 -1.59 44.59 -6.53
CA GLY A 29 -0.27 44.55 -7.13
C GLY A 29 0.81 43.93 -6.21
N LYS A 30 0.65 44.09 -4.87
CA LYS A 30 1.55 43.45 -3.89
C LYS A 30 1.25 42.00 -3.66
N VAL A 31 -0.01 41.61 -3.68
CA VAL A 31 -0.46 40.22 -3.49
C VAL A 31 -0.10 39.34 -4.71
N ASP A 32 -0.18 39.92 -5.90
CA ASP A 32 0.10 39.23 -7.15
C ASP A 32 1.60 39.28 -7.56
N GLN A 33 2.42 40.05 -6.83
CA GLN A 33 3.86 40.16 -7.11
C GLN A 33 4.55 38.86 -6.81
N PRO A 34 5.49 38.37 -7.68
CA PRO A 34 6.29 37.19 -7.39
C PRO A 34 6.94 37.25 -6.01
N GLY A 35 6.86 36.13 -5.30
CA GLY A 35 7.39 35.97 -3.94
C GLY A 35 8.92 35.82 -3.92
N PRO A 36 9.52 35.81 -2.73
CA PRO A 36 10.97 35.75 -2.55
C PRO A 36 11.56 34.35 -2.75
N LEU A 37 10.73 33.29 -2.85
CA LEU A 37 11.19 31.89 -2.94
C LEU A 37 11.99 31.68 -4.22
N ALA A 38 13.28 31.30 -4.09
CA ALA A 38 14.19 31.17 -5.23
C ALA A 38 14.11 29.80 -5.95
N GLU A 39 13.74 28.75 -5.24
CA GLU A 39 13.60 27.37 -5.72
C GLU A 39 12.32 26.77 -5.17
N ASP A 40 11.79 25.71 -5.83
CA ASP A 40 10.62 25.00 -5.35
C ASP A 40 10.84 24.48 -3.94
N ALA A 41 9.84 24.62 -3.07
CA ALA A 41 9.90 24.16 -1.70
C ALA A 41 8.65 23.36 -1.32
N VAL A 42 8.75 22.62 -0.22
CA VAL A 42 7.58 21.98 0.43
C VAL A 42 7.26 22.77 1.68
N PHE A 43 6.00 23.18 1.80
CA PHE A 43 5.50 23.88 2.99
C PHE A 43 4.47 23.01 3.71
N GLU A 44 4.71 22.75 5.00
CA GLU A 44 3.82 21.95 5.83
C GLU A 44 2.88 22.87 6.65
N VAL A 45 1.58 22.55 6.63
CA VAL A 45 0.57 23.14 7.54
C VAL A 45 0.20 22.13 8.60
N SER A 46 0.47 22.45 9.87
CA SER A 46 0.19 21.57 11.00
C SER A 46 -1.29 21.56 11.42
N PRO A 47 -1.85 20.45 12.01
CA PRO A 47 -3.23 20.42 12.50
C PRO A 47 -3.44 21.46 13.58
N GLY A 48 -4.56 22.21 13.42
CA GLY A 48 -4.91 23.26 14.37
C GLY A 48 -4.04 24.52 14.26
N GLU A 49 -3.09 24.55 13.32
CA GLU A 49 -2.33 25.76 13.02
C GLU A 49 -3.26 26.83 12.45
N THR A 50 -3.17 28.03 12.98
CA THR A 50 -3.99 29.15 12.50
C THR A 50 -3.35 29.82 11.29
N LEU A 51 -4.15 30.50 10.46
CA LEU A 51 -3.62 31.30 9.35
C LEU A 51 -2.53 32.31 9.82
N ILE A 52 -2.64 32.82 11.02
CA ILE A 52 -1.65 33.76 11.60
C ILE A 52 -0.30 33.01 11.79
N GLY A 53 -0.33 31.79 12.34
CA GLY A 53 0.88 30.99 12.53
C GLY A 53 1.50 30.58 11.20
N VAL A 54 0.68 30.10 10.27
CA VAL A 54 1.09 29.73 8.91
C VAL A 54 1.75 30.90 8.19
N ALA A 55 1.12 32.09 8.20
CA ALA A 55 1.65 33.27 7.53
C ALA A 55 3.00 33.72 8.11
N ALA A 56 3.10 33.79 9.46
CA ALA A 56 4.31 34.22 10.14
C ALA A 56 5.48 33.25 9.86
N ARG A 57 5.22 31.93 9.81
CA ARG A 57 6.24 30.93 9.50
C ARG A 57 6.63 30.97 8.02
N ALA A 58 5.67 31.11 7.11
CA ALA A 58 5.95 31.23 5.68
C ALA A 58 6.80 32.46 5.35
N GLU A 59 6.61 33.58 6.05
CA GLU A 59 7.49 34.75 5.93
C GLU A 59 8.87 34.49 6.51
N ALA A 60 8.95 33.91 7.71
CA ALA A 60 10.22 33.57 8.34
C ALA A 60 11.06 32.58 7.52
N ASP A 61 10.42 31.64 6.86
CA ASP A 61 11.03 30.64 5.96
C ASP A 61 11.37 31.23 4.57
N GLY A 62 11.02 32.50 4.30
CA GLY A 62 11.29 33.15 3.02
C GLY A 62 10.43 32.66 1.86
N ILE A 63 9.30 32.04 2.15
CA ILE A 63 8.34 31.55 1.13
C ILE A 63 7.49 32.71 0.62
N ILE A 64 7.03 33.58 1.52
CA ILE A 64 6.26 34.76 1.20
C ILE A 64 6.97 36.05 1.65
N SER A 65 6.55 37.18 1.08
CA SER A 65 7.19 38.47 1.34
C SER A 65 6.62 39.22 2.54
N ASP A 66 5.38 38.94 2.98
CA ASP A 66 4.66 39.74 4.02
C ASP A 66 3.48 38.94 4.59
N ASP A 67 3.55 38.61 5.89
CA ASP A 67 2.53 37.85 6.60
C ASP A 67 1.21 38.60 6.75
N MET A 68 1.29 39.93 6.93
CA MET A 68 0.12 40.76 7.13
C MET A 68 -0.69 40.88 5.83
N LEU A 69 -0.02 41.07 4.69
CA LEU A 69 -0.69 41.13 3.38
C LEU A 69 -1.39 39.79 3.07
N LEU A 70 -0.76 38.65 3.38
CA LEU A 70 -1.40 37.35 3.21
C LEU A 70 -2.67 37.22 4.05
N ARG A 71 -2.62 37.60 5.33
CA ARG A 71 -3.78 37.53 6.23
C ARG A 71 -4.92 38.47 5.78
N VAL A 72 -4.57 39.70 5.32
CA VAL A 72 -5.57 40.63 4.77
C VAL A 72 -6.19 40.03 3.50
N HIS A 73 -5.39 39.45 2.60
CA HIS A 73 -5.88 38.84 1.39
C HIS A 73 -6.84 37.67 1.68
N ALA A 74 -6.47 36.77 2.57
CA ALA A 74 -7.31 35.66 3.00
C ALA A 74 -8.64 36.12 3.61
N ARG A 75 -8.59 37.22 4.43
CA ARG A 75 -9.79 37.79 5.04
C ARG A 75 -10.74 38.39 4.02
N LEU A 76 -10.22 39.14 3.04
CA LEU A 76 -11.02 39.72 1.97
C LEU A 76 -11.71 38.67 1.11
N ASN A 77 -11.08 37.50 0.95
CA ASN A 77 -11.62 36.36 0.20
C ASN A 77 -12.39 35.35 1.06
N SER A 78 -12.56 35.61 2.38
CA SER A 78 -13.22 34.68 3.33
C SER A 78 -12.56 33.29 3.40
N GLN A 79 -11.25 33.24 3.22
CA GLN A 79 -10.43 32.00 3.19
C GLN A 79 -9.66 31.74 4.51
N GLU A 80 -9.87 32.54 5.57
CA GLU A 80 -9.11 32.48 6.83
C GLU A 80 -9.14 31.09 7.50
N THR A 81 -10.22 30.34 7.32
CA THR A 81 -10.43 28.99 7.89
C THR A 81 -10.44 27.88 6.86
N ALA A 82 -10.17 28.20 5.61
CA ALA A 82 -10.25 27.24 4.50
C ALA A 82 -8.92 26.50 4.22
N ILE A 83 -7.82 26.91 4.88
CA ILE A 83 -6.52 26.27 4.69
C ILE A 83 -6.57 24.80 5.12
N LYS A 84 -6.07 23.93 4.25
CA LYS A 84 -5.95 22.50 4.49
C LYS A 84 -4.68 22.20 5.28
N THR A 85 -4.68 21.10 6.02
CA THR A 85 -3.50 20.59 6.73
C THR A 85 -2.75 19.59 5.85
N GLY A 86 -1.41 19.61 5.90
CA GLY A 86 -0.55 18.70 5.13
C GLY A 86 0.64 19.42 4.53
N GLU A 87 1.36 18.71 3.67
CA GLU A 87 2.50 19.22 2.91
C GLU A 87 2.05 19.67 1.52
N PHE A 88 2.46 20.85 1.13
CA PHE A 88 2.11 21.45 -0.15
C PHE A 88 3.36 21.79 -0.97
N PRO A 89 3.38 21.47 -2.27
CA PRO A 89 4.45 21.93 -3.15
C PRO A 89 4.24 23.40 -3.45
N VAL A 90 5.21 24.25 -3.12
CA VAL A 90 5.19 25.69 -3.40
C VAL A 90 6.24 25.97 -4.48
N PRO A 91 5.86 26.41 -5.69
CA PRO A 91 6.80 26.71 -6.75
C PRO A 91 7.62 27.96 -6.45
N ALA A 92 8.82 28.03 -7.02
CA ALA A 92 9.66 29.21 -6.96
C ALA A 92 8.91 30.47 -7.46
N GLY A 93 9.07 31.57 -6.73
CA GLY A 93 8.42 32.81 -7.06
C GLY A 93 6.91 32.86 -6.85
N ALA A 94 6.31 31.89 -6.18
CA ALA A 94 4.89 31.90 -5.86
C ALA A 94 4.49 33.22 -5.17
N SER A 95 3.48 33.91 -5.71
CA SER A 95 2.92 35.13 -5.14
C SER A 95 2.13 34.82 -3.86
N LEU A 96 1.77 35.87 -3.08
CA LEU A 96 0.93 35.69 -1.90
C LEU A 96 -0.45 35.08 -2.25
N ALA A 97 -1.03 35.46 -3.39
CA ALA A 97 -2.29 34.90 -3.85
C ALA A 97 -2.12 33.42 -4.20
N GLU A 98 -1.14 33.08 -5.01
CA GLU A 98 -0.86 31.69 -5.40
C GLU A 98 -0.54 30.81 -4.18
N PHE A 99 0.23 31.33 -3.22
CA PHE A 99 0.51 30.59 -1.98
C PHE A 99 -0.77 30.31 -1.20
N LEU A 100 -1.67 31.29 -1.05
CA LEU A 100 -2.95 31.08 -0.37
C LEU A 100 -3.81 30.03 -1.13
N ASP A 101 -3.90 30.14 -2.44
CA ASP A 101 -4.66 29.22 -3.28
C ASP A 101 -4.11 27.78 -3.17
N ILE A 102 -2.77 27.62 -3.13
CA ILE A 102 -2.13 26.31 -2.88
C ILE A 102 -2.60 25.73 -1.54
N LEU A 103 -2.65 26.53 -0.47
CA LEU A 103 -3.06 26.03 0.84
C LEU A 103 -4.57 25.73 0.95
N VAL A 104 -5.40 26.42 0.17
CA VAL A 104 -6.88 26.31 0.23
C VAL A 104 -7.39 25.28 -0.78
N GLU A 105 -6.92 25.34 -2.03
CA GLU A 105 -7.44 24.54 -3.14
C GLU A 105 -6.47 23.43 -3.56
N GLY A 106 -5.16 23.63 -3.37
CA GLY A 106 -4.12 22.71 -3.80
C GLY A 106 -4.23 21.31 -3.20
N ASP A 107 -3.56 20.37 -3.85
CA ASP A 107 -3.47 18.98 -3.40
C ASP A 107 -2.32 18.82 -2.40
N VAL A 108 -2.60 18.12 -1.31
CA VAL A 108 -1.59 17.71 -0.33
C VAL A 108 -0.69 16.65 -0.96
N ILE A 109 0.62 16.73 -0.73
CA ILE A 109 1.59 15.74 -1.20
C ILE A 109 1.19 14.35 -0.70
N GLN A 110 1.07 13.44 -1.66
CA GLN A 110 0.77 12.03 -1.43
C GLN A 110 2.02 11.20 -1.67
N TYR A 111 2.40 10.41 -0.68
CA TYR A 111 3.41 9.37 -0.78
C TYR A 111 2.75 8.04 -1.05
N THR A 112 3.52 7.09 -1.57
CA THR A 112 3.06 5.71 -1.73
C THR A 112 4.03 4.73 -1.10
N ILE A 113 3.48 3.64 -0.56
CA ILE A 113 4.22 2.46 -0.13
C ILE A 113 3.60 1.23 -0.79
N THR A 114 4.43 0.42 -1.46
CA THR A 114 4.01 -0.84 -2.04
C THR A 114 4.39 -1.99 -1.11
N LEU A 115 3.39 -2.77 -0.73
CA LEU A 115 3.51 -3.96 0.09
C LEU A 115 3.24 -5.18 -0.78
N PRO A 116 4.28 -5.89 -1.24
CA PRO A 116 4.15 -7.03 -2.15
C PRO A 116 3.30 -8.15 -1.55
N GLU A 117 2.56 -8.84 -2.41
CA GLU A 117 1.82 -10.04 -2.06
C GLU A 117 2.75 -11.15 -1.57
N GLY A 118 2.26 -11.99 -0.67
CA GLY A 118 3.01 -13.14 -0.14
C GLY A 118 4.04 -12.80 0.95
N LEU A 119 4.09 -11.57 1.45
CA LEU A 119 4.84 -11.22 2.65
C LEU A 119 4.10 -11.70 3.90
N THR A 120 4.84 -12.09 4.93
CA THR A 120 4.26 -12.32 6.27
C THR A 120 3.88 -10.99 6.93
N THR A 121 3.02 -11.03 7.92
CA THR A 121 2.65 -9.83 8.70
C THR A 121 3.87 -9.18 9.35
N ALA A 122 4.83 -9.98 9.82
CA ALA A 122 6.10 -9.47 10.36
C ALA A 122 6.92 -8.73 9.31
N GLN A 123 7.04 -9.27 8.10
CA GLN A 123 7.76 -8.63 6.99
C GLN A 123 7.07 -7.34 6.50
N ILE A 124 5.74 -7.31 6.47
CA ILE A 124 4.97 -6.10 6.20
C ILE A 124 5.24 -5.05 7.28
N ALA A 125 5.19 -5.47 8.55
CA ALA A 125 5.43 -4.58 9.69
C ALA A 125 6.85 -3.99 9.65
N GLU A 126 7.87 -4.77 9.35
CA GLU A 126 9.25 -4.30 9.20
C GLU A 126 9.35 -3.25 8.07
N ARG A 127 8.71 -3.51 6.93
CA ARG A 127 8.72 -2.58 5.81
C ARG A 127 8.02 -1.26 6.12
N ILE A 128 6.90 -1.29 6.85
CA ILE A 128 6.21 -0.09 7.32
C ILE A 128 7.02 0.62 8.39
N ALA A 129 7.64 -0.13 9.32
CA ALA A 129 8.45 0.44 10.39
C ALA A 129 9.67 1.20 9.86
N SER A 130 10.26 0.74 8.75
CA SER A 130 11.43 1.34 8.11
C SER A 130 11.11 2.58 7.26
N ASP A 131 9.85 2.89 6.99
CA ASP A 131 9.47 4.09 6.23
C ASP A 131 9.43 5.31 7.16
N GLU A 132 10.44 6.17 7.06
CA GLU A 132 10.58 7.38 7.90
C GLU A 132 9.51 8.45 7.63
N ARG A 133 8.78 8.35 6.52
CA ARG A 133 7.68 9.27 6.17
C ARG A 133 6.40 8.96 6.95
N LEU A 134 6.29 7.77 7.54
CA LEU A 134 5.19 7.38 8.41
C LEU A 134 5.49 7.72 9.87
N THR A 135 4.50 8.22 10.60
CA THR A 135 4.65 8.66 11.98
C THR A 135 4.22 7.60 13.00
N GLY A 136 4.57 7.83 14.26
CA GLY A 136 4.12 7.01 15.40
C GLY A 136 4.68 5.59 15.42
N ASP A 137 4.18 4.81 16.36
CA ASP A 137 4.64 3.46 16.62
C ASP A 137 3.80 2.42 15.87
N MET A 138 4.39 1.24 15.69
CA MET A 138 3.66 0.06 15.19
C MET A 138 2.65 -0.41 16.24
N PRO A 139 1.51 -1.00 15.83
CA PRO A 139 0.58 -1.60 16.79
C PRO A 139 1.23 -2.80 17.50
N ASP A 140 0.97 -2.94 18.79
CA ASP A 140 1.39 -4.07 19.61
C ASP A 140 0.19 -4.60 20.43
N PRO A 141 -0.28 -5.85 20.16
CA PRO A 141 0.29 -6.82 19.20
C PRO A 141 0.03 -6.46 17.75
N LEU A 142 0.85 -7.01 16.85
CA LEU A 142 0.59 -6.97 15.40
C LEU A 142 -0.69 -7.76 15.07
N PRO A 143 -1.40 -7.42 13.99
CA PRO A 143 -2.52 -8.23 13.47
C PRO A 143 -2.10 -9.67 13.16
N GLY A 144 -3.07 -10.58 13.13
CA GLY A 144 -2.84 -11.98 12.76
C GLY A 144 -2.31 -12.14 11.35
N GLU A 145 -1.67 -13.29 11.07
CA GLU A 145 -1.18 -13.61 9.73
C GLU A 145 -2.32 -13.72 8.72
N GLY A 146 -2.11 -13.18 7.51
CA GLY A 146 -3.09 -13.22 6.42
C GLY A 146 -4.24 -12.19 6.53
N THR A 147 -4.21 -11.32 7.55
CA THR A 147 -5.28 -10.32 7.78
C THR A 147 -5.03 -8.96 7.14
N LEU A 148 -3.90 -8.76 6.47
CA LEU A 148 -3.53 -7.50 5.83
C LEU A 148 -3.60 -7.65 4.31
N LEU A 149 -4.32 -6.76 3.63
CA LEU A 149 -4.31 -6.77 2.15
C LEU A 149 -3.00 -6.16 1.64
N PRO A 150 -2.17 -6.93 0.90
CA PRO A 150 -0.96 -6.39 0.30
C PRO A 150 -1.32 -5.64 -0.99
N GLU A 151 -1.06 -4.33 -0.99
CA GLU A 151 -1.40 -3.41 -2.08
C GLU A 151 -0.42 -2.23 -2.07
N THR A 152 -0.59 -1.31 -3.01
CA THR A 152 0.04 0.01 -2.96
C THR A 152 -0.89 0.99 -2.23
N TYR A 153 -0.43 1.54 -1.12
CA TYR A 153 -1.19 2.48 -0.30
C TYR A 153 -0.66 3.90 -0.44
N SER A 154 -1.56 4.84 -0.72
CA SER A 154 -1.25 6.26 -0.63
C SER A 154 -1.40 6.76 0.81
N PHE A 155 -0.49 7.64 1.23
CA PHE A 155 -0.49 8.23 2.55
C PHE A 155 0.14 9.63 2.52
N THR A 156 -0.06 10.40 3.59
CA THR A 156 0.61 11.69 3.79
C THR A 156 1.65 11.56 4.90
N SER A 157 2.57 12.50 5.03
CA SER A 157 3.57 12.56 6.12
C SER A 157 2.98 12.54 7.53
N ARG A 158 1.67 12.64 7.64
CA ARG A 158 0.92 12.60 8.92
C ARG A 158 0.26 11.27 9.21
N THR A 159 0.29 10.35 8.27
CA THR A 159 -0.29 9.01 8.44
C THR A 159 0.56 8.23 9.44
N SER A 160 -0.08 7.70 10.47
CA SER A 160 0.62 6.83 11.40
C SER A 160 0.80 5.42 10.84
N LYS A 161 1.83 4.73 11.30
CA LYS A 161 2.07 3.32 10.99
C LYS A 161 0.87 2.46 11.39
N SER A 162 0.27 2.74 12.55
CA SER A 162 -0.93 2.06 13.05
C SER A 162 -2.15 2.32 12.15
N ASP A 163 -2.35 3.54 11.65
CA ASP A 163 -3.46 3.85 10.73
C ASP A 163 -3.30 3.10 9.41
N LEU A 164 -2.07 3.02 8.88
CA LEU A 164 -1.81 2.27 7.65
C LEU A 164 -2.14 0.78 7.83
N ILE A 165 -1.67 0.16 8.91
CA ILE A 165 -2.00 -1.24 9.26
C ILE A 165 -3.52 -1.43 9.40
N SER A 166 -4.22 -0.51 10.06
CA SER A 166 -5.67 -0.57 10.22
C SER A 166 -6.40 -0.46 8.88
N ARG A 167 -5.93 0.37 7.96
CA ARG A 167 -6.46 0.48 6.59
C ARG A 167 -6.25 -0.82 5.82
N MET A 168 -5.09 -1.45 5.93
CA MET A 168 -4.79 -2.74 5.30
C MET A 168 -5.70 -3.84 5.82
N ALA A 169 -5.89 -3.92 7.14
CA ALA A 169 -6.78 -4.91 7.76
C ALA A 169 -8.25 -4.69 7.36
N THR A 170 -8.69 -3.45 7.33
CA THR A 170 -10.05 -3.10 6.87
C THR A 170 -10.26 -3.45 5.40
N ALA A 171 -9.25 -3.20 4.55
CA ALA A 171 -9.30 -3.54 3.13
C ALA A 171 -9.39 -5.06 2.92
N GLN A 172 -8.61 -5.85 3.68
CA GLN A 172 -8.68 -7.32 3.65
C GLN A 172 -10.05 -7.84 4.07
N THR A 173 -10.58 -7.34 5.18
CA THR A 173 -11.90 -7.75 5.68
C THR A 173 -12.99 -7.48 4.63
N ARG A 174 -13.02 -6.27 4.08
CA ARG A 174 -14.00 -5.90 3.03
C ARG A 174 -13.87 -6.78 1.79
N LEU A 175 -12.64 -7.02 1.32
CA LEU A 175 -12.41 -7.87 0.15
C LEU A 175 -12.98 -9.27 0.37
N VAL A 176 -12.78 -9.87 1.56
CA VAL A 176 -13.28 -11.20 1.89
C VAL A 176 -14.80 -11.19 2.04
N GLU A 177 -15.38 -10.18 2.71
CA GLU A 177 -16.83 -10.02 2.85
C GLU A 177 -17.53 -9.89 1.48
N ASP A 178 -16.93 -9.19 0.53
CA ASP A 178 -17.45 -9.02 -0.83
C ASP A 178 -17.34 -10.30 -1.67
N LEU A 179 -16.24 -11.05 -1.52
CA LEU A 179 -15.96 -12.22 -2.36
C LEU A 179 -16.59 -13.51 -1.83
N TRP A 180 -16.67 -13.70 -0.50
CA TRP A 180 -17.17 -14.93 0.09
C TRP A 180 -18.59 -15.32 -0.32
N PRO A 181 -19.57 -14.40 -0.46
CA PRO A 181 -20.91 -14.74 -0.95
C PRO A 181 -20.95 -15.21 -2.40
N THR A 182 -19.94 -14.85 -3.19
CA THR A 182 -19.88 -15.16 -4.64
C THR A 182 -19.02 -16.37 -4.97
N ARG A 183 -18.58 -17.12 -3.94
CA ARG A 183 -17.74 -18.30 -4.12
C ARG A 183 -18.47 -19.43 -4.83
N SER A 184 -17.72 -20.27 -5.53
CA SER A 184 -18.25 -21.50 -6.15
C SER A 184 -18.95 -22.38 -5.11
N GLU A 185 -20.05 -23.00 -5.50
CA GLU A 185 -20.77 -23.96 -4.66
C GLU A 185 -19.93 -25.25 -4.46
N GLY A 186 -20.07 -25.85 -3.27
CA GLY A 186 -19.45 -27.16 -2.99
C GLY A 186 -17.97 -27.10 -2.63
N LEU A 187 -17.35 -25.92 -2.48
CA LEU A 187 -15.96 -25.84 -2.05
C LEU A 187 -15.77 -26.51 -0.67
N PRO A 188 -14.66 -27.26 -0.47
CA PRO A 188 -14.33 -27.89 0.82
C PRO A 188 -13.74 -26.88 1.82
N LEU A 189 -14.32 -25.68 1.88
CA LEU A 189 -13.94 -24.57 2.74
C LEU A 189 -15.17 -24.10 3.48
N ALA A 190 -15.16 -24.20 4.80
CA ALA A 190 -16.31 -23.92 5.65
C ALA A 190 -16.38 -22.42 6.03
N THR A 191 -15.25 -21.73 6.10
CA THR A 191 -15.15 -20.34 6.59
C THR A 191 -14.29 -19.46 5.68
N PRO A 192 -14.48 -18.12 5.73
CA PRO A 192 -13.60 -17.18 5.06
C PRO A 192 -12.14 -17.31 5.47
N GLU A 193 -11.87 -17.65 6.73
CA GLU A 193 -10.53 -17.86 7.26
C GLU A 193 -9.84 -19.04 6.59
N GLU A 194 -10.56 -20.15 6.35
CA GLU A 194 -10.04 -21.31 5.60
C GLU A 194 -9.68 -20.93 4.16
N ALA A 195 -10.47 -20.03 3.55
CA ALA A 195 -10.14 -19.51 2.22
C ALA A 195 -8.86 -18.66 2.24
N LEU A 196 -8.64 -17.83 3.27
CA LEU A 196 -7.40 -17.06 3.43
C LEU A 196 -6.20 -17.97 3.68
N ILE A 197 -6.37 -19.05 4.47
CA ILE A 197 -5.31 -20.04 4.69
C ILE A 197 -4.90 -20.64 3.34
N LEU A 198 -5.86 -21.14 2.56
CA LEU A 198 -5.56 -21.75 1.26
C LEU A 198 -5.00 -20.71 0.27
N ALA A 199 -5.54 -19.48 0.25
CA ALA A 199 -5.04 -18.42 -0.61
C ALA A 199 -3.58 -18.06 -0.31
N SER A 200 -3.16 -18.08 0.96
CA SER A 200 -1.77 -17.86 1.34
C SER A 200 -0.82 -18.93 0.81
N ILE A 201 -1.28 -20.18 0.74
CA ILE A 201 -0.53 -21.30 0.14
C ILE A 201 -0.46 -21.10 -1.38
N VAL A 202 -1.59 -20.88 -2.04
CA VAL A 202 -1.66 -20.62 -3.49
C VAL A 202 -0.74 -19.46 -3.89
N GLN A 203 -0.77 -18.37 -3.12
CA GLN A 203 0.10 -17.21 -3.33
C GLN A 203 1.59 -17.57 -3.30
N LYS A 204 2.00 -18.48 -2.41
CA LYS A 204 3.41 -18.85 -2.23
C LYS A 204 3.88 -19.94 -3.18
N GLU A 205 2.97 -20.79 -3.69
CA GLU A 205 3.28 -21.91 -4.59
C GLU A 205 3.28 -21.51 -6.07
N SER A 206 2.51 -20.48 -6.44
CA SER A 206 2.35 -20.12 -7.84
C SER A 206 3.54 -19.33 -8.39
N ALA A 207 3.97 -19.64 -9.61
CA ALA A 207 5.02 -18.93 -10.30
C ALA A 207 4.56 -17.51 -10.79
N GLY A 208 3.25 -17.31 -10.94
CA GLY A 208 2.63 -16.07 -11.36
C GLY A 208 1.12 -16.10 -11.16
N GLN A 209 0.47 -14.94 -11.33
CA GLN A 209 -0.97 -14.78 -11.09
C GLN A 209 -1.83 -15.61 -12.06
N ASP A 210 -1.34 -15.89 -13.26
CA ASP A 210 -1.98 -16.72 -14.29
C ASP A 210 -2.12 -18.19 -13.86
N GLU A 211 -1.32 -18.65 -12.90
CA GLU A 211 -1.40 -20.01 -12.36
C GLU A 211 -2.28 -20.17 -11.12
N TYR A 212 -2.68 -19.08 -10.47
CA TYR A 212 -3.46 -19.13 -9.23
C TYR A 212 -4.68 -20.05 -9.32
N GLY A 213 -5.43 -19.98 -10.42
CA GLY A 213 -6.61 -20.82 -10.62
C GLY A 213 -6.28 -22.30 -10.62
N ASN A 214 -5.30 -22.72 -11.42
CA ASN A 214 -4.92 -24.14 -11.53
C ASN A 214 -4.29 -24.66 -10.23
N VAL A 215 -3.43 -23.87 -9.57
CA VAL A 215 -2.85 -24.24 -8.28
C VAL A 215 -3.94 -24.37 -7.20
N ALA A 216 -4.90 -23.42 -7.17
CA ALA A 216 -6.05 -23.49 -6.28
C ALA A 216 -6.87 -24.76 -6.53
N SER A 217 -7.16 -25.11 -7.81
CA SER A 217 -7.93 -26.31 -8.14
C SER A 217 -7.22 -27.61 -7.68
N VAL A 218 -5.89 -27.67 -7.77
CA VAL A 218 -5.15 -28.82 -7.25
C VAL A 218 -5.37 -29.02 -5.76
N PHE A 219 -5.25 -27.94 -4.97
CA PHE A 219 -5.43 -28.03 -3.52
C PHE A 219 -6.89 -28.30 -3.13
N ILE A 220 -7.86 -27.69 -3.80
CA ILE A 220 -9.29 -27.97 -3.63
C ILE A 220 -9.56 -29.45 -3.90
N ASN A 221 -9.13 -29.98 -5.05
CA ASN A 221 -9.29 -31.40 -5.40
C ASN A 221 -8.63 -32.35 -4.40
N ARG A 222 -7.49 -31.98 -3.81
CA ARG A 222 -6.82 -32.75 -2.76
C ARG A 222 -7.65 -32.74 -1.47
N LEU A 223 -8.14 -31.58 -1.03
CA LEU A 223 -9.00 -31.46 0.16
C LEU A 223 -10.27 -32.30 0.01
N GLU A 224 -10.96 -32.25 -1.13
CA GLU A 224 -12.16 -33.05 -1.41
C GLU A 224 -11.90 -34.55 -1.36
N ARG A 225 -10.71 -34.98 -1.76
CA ARG A 225 -10.29 -36.40 -1.77
C ARG A 225 -9.68 -36.87 -0.45
N GLY A 226 -9.62 -35.99 0.58
CA GLY A 226 -8.95 -36.29 1.85
C GLY A 226 -7.44 -36.51 1.70
N MET A 227 -6.82 -35.93 0.65
CA MET A 227 -5.39 -36.01 0.42
C MET A 227 -4.65 -34.91 1.22
N ARG A 228 -3.45 -35.17 1.65
CA ARG A 228 -2.56 -34.18 2.24
C ARG A 228 -2.18 -33.14 1.20
N LEU A 229 -1.98 -31.87 1.63
CA LEU A 229 -1.60 -30.79 0.70
C LEU A 229 -0.16 -30.93 0.23
N GLU A 230 0.76 -31.42 1.06
CA GLU A 230 2.16 -31.72 0.74
C GLU A 230 2.88 -30.52 0.11
N THR A 231 2.80 -29.37 0.75
CA THR A 231 3.40 -28.12 0.28
C THR A 231 4.58 -27.69 1.15
N ASP A 232 5.72 -27.44 0.51
CA ASP A 232 6.96 -27.02 1.17
C ASP A 232 6.81 -25.65 1.86
N VAL A 233 6.00 -24.74 1.30
CA VAL A 233 5.87 -23.39 1.82
C VAL A 233 5.21 -23.36 3.20
N SER A 234 4.29 -24.27 3.50
CA SER A 234 3.69 -24.41 4.82
C SER A 234 4.69 -24.94 5.85
N VAL A 235 5.51 -25.91 5.47
CA VAL A 235 6.58 -26.43 6.33
C VAL A 235 7.63 -25.35 6.59
N HIS A 236 8.03 -24.63 5.56
CA HIS A 236 8.96 -23.49 5.67
C HIS A 236 8.47 -22.44 6.67
N TYR A 237 7.19 -22.07 6.59
CA TYR A 237 6.57 -21.15 7.55
C TYR A 237 6.60 -21.73 8.99
N GLY A 238 6.25 -22.99 9.16
CA GLY A 238 6.28 -23.69 10.45
C GLY A 238 7.68 -23.80 11.07
N VAL A 239 8.73 -23.78 10.25
CA VAL A 239 10.13 -23.86 10.71
C VAL A 239 10.66 -22.48 11.11
N ASN A 240 10.34 -21.43 10.37
CA ASN A 240 11.01 -20.13 10.49
C ASN A 240 10.09 -18.91 10.24
N GLY A 241 8.78 -19.04 10.39
CA GLY A 241 7.85 -17.94 10.21
C GLY A 241 7.86 -17.33 8.80
N GLY A 242 8.28 -18.10 7.78
CA GLY A 242 8.39 -17.62 6.40
C GLY A 242 9.67 -16.87 6.05
N GLU A 243 10.58 -16.69 7.01
CA GLU A 243 11.87 -16.06 6.79
C GLU A 243 12.82 -16.97 5.98
N PRO A 244 13.80 -16.41 5.22
CA PRO A 244 14.78 -17.20 4.50
C PRO A 244 15.56 -18.14 5.41
N LEU A 245 15.75 -19.40 4.96
CA LEU A 245 16.55 -20.36 5.69
C LEU A 245 18.03 -20.27 5.28
N PHE A 246 18.92 -20.35 6.27
CA PHE A 246 20.36 -20.33 6.07
C PHE A 246 21.02 -21.55 6.70
N ASN A 247 22.12 -22.01 6.09
CA ASN A 247 22.97 -23.05 6.67
C ASN A 247 23.98 -22.43 7.66
N SER A 248 24.78 -23.28 8.31
CA SER A 248 25.81 -22.85 9.28
C SER A 248 26.90 -21.93 8.68
N ARG A 249 26.98 -21.82 7.36
CA ARG A 249 27.90 -20.94 6.63
C ARG A 249 27.24 -19.63 6.17
N GLY A 250 26.00 -19.37 6.59
CA GLY A 250 25.25 -18.19 6.16
C GLY A 250 24.74 -18.21 4.71
N GLN A 251 24.78 -19.37 4.05
CA GLN A 251 24.28 -19.52 2.69
C GLN A 251 22.80 -19.91 2.71
N ARG A 252 22.00 -19.31 1.79
CA ARG A 252 20.58 -19.65 1.63
C ARG A 252 20.41 -21.13 1.29
N ARG A 253 19.42 -21.77 1.88
CA ARG A 253 19.11 -23.18 1.68
C ARG A 253 17.62 -23.44 1.53
N THR A 254 17.28 -24.61 1.04
CA THR A 254 15.95 -25.20 1.08
C THR A 254 15.72 -25.97 2.38
N LEU A 255 14.53 -26.55 2.57
CA LEU A 255 14.19 -27.41 3.69
C LEU A 255 15.10 -28.65 3.72
N TYR A 256 15.51 -29.04 4.93
CA TYR A 256 16.16 -30.35 5.15
C TYR A 256 15.13 -31.47 5.24
N ARG A 257 15.54 -32.70 4.92
CA ARG A 257 14.67 -33.87 5.07
C ARG A 257 14.11 -34.00 6.49
N SER A 258 14.92 -33.76 7.52
CA SER A 258 14.50 -33.78 8.91
C SER A 258 13.44 -32.75 9.28
N GLU A 259 13.34 -31.65 8.53
CA GLU A 259 12.29 -30.62 8.70
C GLU A 259 10.99 -31.08 8.03
N LEU A 260 11.06 -31.70 6.86
CA LEU A 260 9.92 -32.32 6.18
C LEU A 260 9.33 -33.52 6.95
N ASP A 261 10.15 -34.25 7.68
CA ASP A 261 9.72 -35.41 8.46
C ASP A 261 9.21 -35.04 9.88
N ARG A 262 9.44 -33.78 10.31
CA ARG A 262 9.02 -33.29 11.64
C ARG A 262 7.54 -32.99 11.67
N ASP A 263 6.79 -33.58 12.60
CA ASP A 263 5.40 -33.25 12.80
C ASP A 263 5.26 -31.88 13.51
N THR A 264 4.75 -30.89 12.77
CA THR A 264 4.40 -29.55 13.27
C THR A 264 2.99 -29.19 12.80
N PRO A 265 2.30 -28.22 13.45
CA PRO A 265 0.97 -27.81 13.01
C PRO A 265 0.91 -27.34 11.55
N TYR A 266 2.01 -26.87 10.98
CA TYR A 266 2.12 -26.40 9.60
C TYR A 266 2.65 -27.44 8.62
N ASN A 267 2.99 -28.65 9.08
CA ASN A 267 3.56 -29.66 8.18
C ASN A 267 2.45 -30.45 7.47
N THR A 268 2.13 -30.03 6.26
CA THR A 268 1.13 -30.66 5.39
C THR A 268 1.58 -31.97 4.74
N TYR A 269 2.82 -32.44 4.98
CA TYR A 269 3.27 -33.80 4.65
C TYR A 269 2.90 -34.82 5.73
N THR A 270 2.77 -34.37 6.99
CA THR A 270 2.45 -35.25 8.12
C THR A 270 1.00 -35.13 8.58
N ARG A 271 0.33 -34.02 8.25
CA ARG A 271 -1.03 -33.69 8.66
C ARG A 271 -1.96 -33.50 7.47
N GLU A 272 -3.22 -33.88 7.65
CA GLU A 272 -4.29 -33.69 6.68
C GLU A 272 -4.95 -32.31 6.86
N GLY A 273 -5.56 -31.78 5.79
CA GLY A 273 -6.28 -30.52 5.79
C GLY A 273 -5.38 -29.30 5.73
N LEU A 274 -5.96 -28.18 6.12
CA LEU A 274 -5.29 -26.88 6.12
C LEU A 274 -4.43 -26.67 7.37
N PRO A 275 -3.32 -25.90 7.28
CA PRO A 275 -2.60 -25.46 8.48
C PRO A 275 -3.48 -24.53 9.35
N PRO A 276 -3.07 -24.28 10.62
CA PRO A 276 -3.93 -23.57 11.58
C PRO A 276 -4.17 -22.08 11.28
N THR A 277 -3.27 -21.44 10.51
CA THR A 277 -3.38 -20.04 10.10
C THR A 277 -2.85 -19.86 8.68
N PRO A 278 -3.14 -18.73 8.03
CA PRO A 278 -2.39 -18.33 6.84
C PRO A 278 -0.89 -18.32 7.09
N ILE A 279 -0.10 -18.48 6.04
CA ILE A 279 1.38 -18.49 6.07
C ILE A 279 1.98 -17.22 5.44
N ALA A 280 1.13 -16.36 4.92
CA ALA A 280 1.46 -15.06 4.33
C ALA A 280 0.18 -14.25 4.11
N ASN A 281 0.33 -12.98 3.80
CA ASN A 281 -0.75 -12.13 3.35
C ASN A 281 -0.93 -12.31 1.83
N ALA A 282 -2.04 -12.93 1.45
CA ALA A 282 -2.37 -13.19 0.05
C ALA A 282 -2.94 -11.96 -0.63
N GLY A 283 -2.63 -11.76 -1.90
CA GLY A 283 -3.25 -10.75 -2.74
C GLY A 283 -4.68 -11.11 -3.17
N ALA A 284 -5.41 -10.13 -3.66
CA ALA A 284 -6.79 -10.30 -4.12
C ALA A 284 -6.93 -11.36 -5.23
N GLY A 285 -5.90 -11.53 -6.08
CA GLY A 285 -5.87 -12.52 -7.14
C GLY A 285 -5.92 -13.96 -6.62
N ALA A 286 -5.07 -14.29 -5.64
CA ALA A 286 -5.02 -15.61 -5.02
C ALA A 286 -6.32 -15.93 -4.25
N ILE A 287 -6.89 -14.95 -3.53
CA ILE A 287 -8.16 -15.10 -2.82
C ILE A 287 -9.30 -15.41 -3.79
N ARG A 288 -9.41 -14.65 -4.90
CA ARG A 288 -10.42 -14.91 -5.95
C ARG A 288 -10.26 -16.29 -6.58
N ALA A 289 -9.03 -16.71 -6.85
CA ALA A 289 -8.74 -18.00 -7.43
C ALA A 289 -9.15 -19.18 -6.53
N VAL A 290 -8.94 -19.04 -5.22
CA VAL A 290 -9.38 -20.05 -4.23
C VAL A 290 -10.90 -20.10 -4.11
N LEU A 291 -11.57 -18.95 -4.16
CA LEU A 291 -13.02 -18.88 -4.05
C LEU A 291 -13.74 -19.28 -5.34
N ASN A 292 -13.08 -19.16 -6.49
CA ASN A 292 -13.64 -19.51 -7.79
C ASN A 292 -12.58 -20.22 -8.64
N PRO A 293 -12.12 -21.43 -8.23
CA PRO A 293 -11.16 -22.22 -9.00
C PRO A 293 -11.79 -22.74 -10.29
N PRO A 294 -11.02 -22.93 -11.36
CA PRO A 294 -11.50 -23.65 -12.53
C PRO A 294 -11.82 -25.12 -12.17
N GLU A 295 -12.84 -25.69 -12.78
CA GLU A 295 -13.16 -27.10 -12.65
C GLU A 295 -12.10 -27.93 -13.39
N THR A 296 -11.29 -28.66 -12.65
CA THR A 296 -10.27 -29.57 -13.19
C THR A 296 -10.18 -30.83 -12.35
N ASP A 297 -9.51 -31.85 -12.90
CA ASP A 297 -9.17 -33.08 -12.17
C ASP A 297 -7.72 -33.09 -11.64
N TYR A 298 -7.02 -31.95 -11.73
CA TYR A 298 -5.62 -31.88 -11.34
C TYR A 298 -5.42 -32.12 -9.84
N ILE A 299 -4.44 -32.96 -9.49
CA ILE A 299 -4.04 -33.23 -8.11
C ILE A 299 -2.53 -33.14 -7.89
N PHE A 300 -1.77 -32.87 -8.95
CA PHE A 300 -0.32 -32.64 -8.90
C PHE A 300 0.06 -31.51 -9.83
N PHE A 301 1.13 -30.81 -9.46
CA PHE A 301 1.83 -29.88 -10.35
C PHE A 301 3.33 -29.91 -10.07
N VAL A 302 4.13 -29.51 -11.05
CA VAL A 302 5.58 -29.37 -10.96
C VAL A 302 6.02 -28.27 -11.94
N ALA A 303 7.07 -27.55 -11.60
CA ALA A 303 7.63 -26.53 -12.48
C ALA A 303 7.98 -27.11 -13.87
N SER A 304 7.68 -26.38 -14.95
CA SER A 304 7.99 -26.82 -16.32
C SER A 304 9.46 -26.60 -16.71
N GLY A 305 10.19 -25.74 -15.98
CA GLY A 305 11.53 -25.27 -16.33
C GLY A 305 11.56 -24.22 -17.44
N ARG A 306 10.43 -23.95 -18.10
CA ARG A 306 10.30 -23.01 -19.23
C ARG A 306 9.36 -21.83 -18.93
N GLY A 307 9.12 -21.61 -17.64
CA GLY A 307 8.08 -20.72 -17.13
C GLY A 307 6.78 -21.47 -16.88
N GLY A 308 6.19 -21.27 -15.71
CA GLY A 308 4.96 -21.93 -15.30
C GLY A 308 5.11 -23.41 -14.90
N SER A 309 3.96 -24.06 -14.66
CA SER A 309 3.83 -25.40 -14.10
C SER A 309 3.14 -26.37 -15.04
N VAL A 310 3.47 -27.66 -14.93
CA VAL A 310 2.77 -28.78 -15.57
C VAL A 310 1.82 -29.39 -14.56
N PHE A 311 0.52 -29.38 -14.87
CA PHE A 311 -0.54 -29.92 -14.03
C PHE A 311 -0.95 -31.32 -14.49
N THR A 312 -1.16 -32.24 -13.56
CA THR A 312 -1.49 -33.64 -13.89
C THR A 312 -2.54 -34.21 -12.95
N THR A 313 -3.27 -35.21 -13.44
CA THR A 313 -4.40 -35.84 -12.74
C THR A 313 -4.01 -37.15 -12.04
N ASN A 314 -2.82 -37.67 -12.26
CA ASN A 314 -2.37 -38.92 -11.67
C ASN A 314 -0.85 -38.94 -11.45
N TYR A 315 -0.41 -39.83 -10.56
CA TYR A 315 0.97 -39.91 -10.12
C TYR A 315 1.96 -40.35 -11.23
N ARG A 316 1.52 -41.18 -12.18
CA ARG A 316 2.40 -41.66 -13.29
C ARG A 316 2.79 -40.46 -14.18
N ASP A 317 1.84 -39.64 -14.56
CA ASP A 317 2.09 -38.49 -15.42
C ASP A 317 2.88 -37.41 -14.67
N HIS A 318 2.61 -37.27 -13.37
CA HIS A 318 3.40 -36.39 -12.51
C HIS A 318 4.88 -36.84 -12.44
N GLN A 319 5.15 -38.15 -12.27
CA GLN A 319 6.52 -38.64 -12.26
C GLN A 319 7.26 -38.31 -13.57
N ARG A 320 6.61 -38.47 -14.74
CA ARG A 320 7.19 -38.08 -16.03
C ARG A 320 7.51 -36.58 -16.08
N ALA A 321 6.58 -35.75 -15.67
CA ALA A 321 6.80 -34.28 -15.63
C ALA A 321 7.95 -33.90 -14.69
N VAL A 322 8.12 -34.57 -13.55
CA VAL A 322 9.26 -34.39 -12.64
C VAL A 322 10.58 -34.85 -13.30
N GLU A 323 10.57 -35.94 -14.05
CA GLU A 323 11.75 -36.40 -14.79
C GLU A 323 12.17 -35.41 -15.88
N ASP A 324 11.22 -34.88 -16.62
CA ASP A 324 11.43 -33.88 -17.65
C ASP A 324 12.01 -32.57 -17.05
N TYR A 325 11.43 -32.11 -15.94
CA TYR A 325 11.94 -30.94 -15.21
C TYR A 325 13.40 -31.17 -14.75
N ARG A 326 13.70 -32.30 -14.13
CA ARG A 326 15.06 -32.65 -13.69
C ARG A 326 16.05 -32.75 -14.85
N ALA A 327 15.60 -33.21 -16.01
CA ALA A 327 16.44 -33.29 -17.22
C ALA A 327 16.76 -31.86 -17.72
N PHE A 328 15.76 -30.97 -17.73
CA PHE A 328 15.92 -29.57 -18.06
C PHE A 328 16.91 -28.88 -17.09
N GLU A 329 16.72 -29.02 -15.79
CA GLU A 329 17.58 -28.40 -14.76
C GLU A 329 19.05 -28.86 -14.91
N ARG A 330 19.29 -30.16 -15.15
CA ARG A 330 20.64 -30.70 -15.41
C ARG A 330 21.27 -30.08 -16.68
N ALA A 331 20.48 -29.85 -17.73
CA ALA A 331 20.95 -29.28 -18.96
C ALA A 331 21.34 -27.79 -18.78
N GLU A 332 20.54 -27.03 -18.02
CA GLU A 332 20.85 -25.62 -17.70
C GLU A 332 22.12 -25.48 -16.85
N ILE A 333 22.27 -26.30 -15.79
CA ILE A 333 23.49 -26.31 -14.97
C ILE A 333 24.74 -26.67 -15.82
N ALA A 334 24.58 -27.59 -16.78
CA ALA A 334 25.69 -27.96 -17.69
C ALA A 334 26.07 -26.79 -18.63
N ARG A 335 25.07 -26.03 -19.11
CA ARG A 335 25.29 -24.83 -19.95
C ARG A 335 26.00 -23.70 -19.17
N GLU A 336 25.53 -23.42 -17.94
CA GLU A 336 26.15 -22.40 -17.07
C GLU A 336 27.61 -22.71 -16.74
N ARG A 337 27.97 -24.00 -16.59
CA ARG A 337 29.34 -24.42 -16.32
C ARG A 337 30.25 -24.38 -17.56
N ALA A 338 29.66 -24.38 -18.76
CA ALA A 338 30.40 -24.35 -20.05
C ALA A 338 30.68 -22.93 -20.56
N ASN A 339 29.99 -21.91 -20.01
CA ASN A 339 30.20 -20.48 -20.26
C ASN A 339 31.06 -19.84 -19.17
#